data_d341e649765449c20b830c86047f7d2e
#
_entry.id   d341e649765449c20b830c86047f7d2e
#
_cell.length_a   1.000
_cell.length_b   1.000
_cell.length_c   1.000
_cell.angle_alpha   90.00
_cell.angle_beta   90.00
_cell.angle_gamma   90.00
#
_symmetry.space_group_name_H-M   'P 1'
#
loop_
_entity.id
_entity.type
_entity.pdbx_description
1 polymer ?
#
loop_
_entity_poly.entity_id
_entity_poly.type
_entity_poly.pdbx_seq_one_letter_code
_entity_poly.pdbx_strand_id
1 'polypeptide(L)'
;MLDFSSQATETPPEKTTPKAPVVSSSTSLDPSSVTQSTLSAVEARGYDTLFNNYESSDTPFKGYAVSTKTVGELIDFSNPSGDYGRYVKPRLPKNTEAYKKGLTSTPMGKYQIVGGTLRDLVNRMKLPKDTVFNKATQDRMFLFLAKENIAKGKTQAQKRNNLRSIWEGFKKVDNATLDALIEEVSN
;
A
#
# COMPACT_ATOMS: atom_id res chain seq x y z
N MET A 1 32.26 78.78 18.31
CA MET A 1 31.50 79.52 17.33
C MET A 1 31.20 78.62 16.15
N LEU A 2 29.90 78.34 15.95
CA LEU A 2 29.27 77.71 14.77
C LEU A 2 29.71 76.27 14.44
N ASP A 3 29.05 75.34 14.83
CA ASP A 3 27.88 74.51 14.52
C ASP A 3 27.56 74.43 13.01
N PHE A 4 27.69 73.16 12.44
CA PHE A 4 27.07 72.81 11.21
C PHE A 4 26.64 71.30 11.30
N SER A 5 25.39 71.13 11.58
CA SER A 5 24.58 69.89 11.34
C SER A 5 24.82 69.36 9.92
N SER A 6 25.14 68.13 9.81
CA SER A 6 24.93 67.32 8.59
C SER A 6 23.86 66.29 8.82
N GLN A 7 22.72 66.46 8.18
CA GLN A 7 21.63 65.50 8.10
C GLN A 7 22.07 64.31 7.23
N ALA A 8 22.02 63.13 7.78
CA ALA A 8 22.12 61.91 7.02
C ALA A 8 20.71 61.53 6.50
N THR A 9 20.58 61.47 5.21
CA THR A 9 19.41 60.97 4.49
C THR A 9 19.33 59.43 4.64
N GLU A 10 18.30 58.99 5.36
CA GLU A 10 17.97 57.57 5.43
C GLU A 10 17.33 57.09 4.11
N THR A 11 17.96 56.09 3.49
CA THR A 11 17.40 55.31 2.37
C THR A 11 16.46 54.26 2.90
N PRO A 12 15.25 54.08 2.32
CA PRO A 12 14.31 53.04 2.80
C PRO A 12 14.81 51.63 2.44
N PRO A 13 14.52 50.62 3.28
CA PRO A 13 14.94 49.26 3.03
C PRO A 13 14.16 48.63 1.86
N GLU A 14 14.90 48.01 0.98
CA GLU A 14 14.45 47.25 -0.17
C GLU A 14 13.60 46.05 0.29
N LYS A 15 12.37 45.97 -0.23
CA LYS A 15 11.41 44.88 0.02
C LYS A 15 11.88 43.61 -0.68
N THR A 16 12.52 42.72 0.04
CA THR A 16 12.80 41.36 -0.43
C THR A 16 11.53 40.54 -0.52
N THR A 17 11.09 40.26 -1.74
CA THR A 17 10.03 39.33 -2.07
C THR A 17 10.50 37.91 -1.73
N PRO A 18 9.74 37.10 -0.99
CA PRO A 18 10.11 35.71 -0.74
C PRO A 18 9.98 34.91 -2.04
N LYS A 19 11.10 34.34 -2.48
CA LYS A 19 11.18 33.41 -3.59
C LYS A 19 10.40 32.14 -3.22
N ALA A 20 9.33 31.83 -3.97
CA ALA A 20 8.55 30.63 -3.80
C ALA A 20 9.44 29.36 -3.89
N PRO A 21 9.21 28.33 -3.06
CA PRO A 21 9.97 27.10 -3.16
C PRO A 21 9.66 26.40 -4.49
N VAL A 22 10.71 26.14 -5.24
CA VAL A 22 10.64 25.29 -6.44
C VAL A 22 10.39 23.87 -5.97
N VAL A 23 9.17 23.38 -6.14
CA VAL A 23 8.82 21.99 -5.89
C VAL A 23 9.40 21.17 -7.05
N SER A 24 10.57 20.60 -6.85
CA SER A 24 11.10 19.57 -7.74
C SER A 24 10.30 18.29 -7.56
N SER A 25 9.35 18.03 -8.48
CA SER A 25 8.64 16.76 -8.58
C SER A 25 9.56 15.69 -9.16
N SER A 26 10.37 15.07 -8.31
CA SER A 26 11.02 13.80 -8.64
C SER A 26 10.06 12.68 -8.25
N THR A 27 9.38 12.12 -9.23
CA THR A 27 8.53 10.93 -9.06
C THR A 27 9.43 9.70 -8.88
N SER A 28 10.00 9.57 -7.70
CA SER A 28 10.62 8.35 -7.23
C SER A 28 9.51 7.48 -6.66
N LEU A 29 9.33 6.26 -7.21
CA LEU A 29 8.47 5.21 -6.65
C LEU A 29 9.12 4.62 -5.38
N ASP A 30 9.55 5.45 -4.47
CA ASP A 30 10.06 5.02 -3.19
C ASP A 30 8.87 4.54 -2.33
N PRO A 31 8.86 3.25 -1.90
CA PRO A 31 7.81 2.73 -1.03
C PRO A 31 7.65 3.51 0.28
N SER A 32 8.69 4.24 0.71
CA SER A 32 8.62 5.13 1.87
C SER A 32 7.84 6.42 1.63
N SER A 33 7.54 6.76 0.37
CA SER A 33 6.79 7.96 -0.03
C SER A 33 5.28 7.80 0.00
N VAL A 34 4.76 6.64 0.43
CA VAL A 34 3.33 6.48 0.72
C VAL A 34 3.02 7.32 1.95
N THR A 35 2.48 8.50 1.73
CA THR A 35 2.20 9.44 2.80
C THR A 35 1.02 8.96 3.65
N GLN A 36 1.05 9.27 4.95
CA GLN A 36 -0.06 9.02 5.88
C GLN A 36 -1.36 9.67 5.36
N SER A 37 -1.27 10.75 4.59
CA SER A 37 -2.42 11.42 3.97
C SER A 37 -3.12 10.55 2.92
N THR A 38 -2.39 9.81 2.07
CA THR A 38 -2.98 8.88 1.09
C THR A 38 -3.73 7.74 1.79
N LEU A 39 -3.14 7.20 2.87
CA LEU A 39 -3.80 6.16 3.68
C LEU A 39 -5.07 6.69 4.33
N SER A 40 -5.02 7.88 4.92
CA SER A 40 -6.17 8.51 5.56
C SER A 40 -7.29 8.82 4.57
N ALA A 41 -6.96 9.23 3.34
CA ALA A 41 -7.94 9.49 2.30
C ALA A 41 -8.63 8.20 1.83
N VAL A 42 -7.88 7.10 1.67
CA VAL A 42 -8.43 5.78 1.35
C VAL A 42 -9.39 5.30 2.46
N GLU A 43 -9.02 5.48 3.72
CA GLU A 43 -9.86 5.13 4.87
C GLU A 43 -11.10 6.02 4.99
N ALA A 44 -10.95 7.33 4.84
CA ALA A 44 -12.04 8.31 4.95
C ALA A 44 -13.13 8.11 3.89
N ARG A 45 -12.78 7.58 2.72
CA ARG A 45 -13.73 7.24 1.65
C ARG A 45 -14.37 5.86 1.79
N GLY A 46 -14.04 5.12 2.86
CA GLY A 46 -14.62 3.80 3.11
C GLY A 46 -14.13 2.71 2.17
N TYR A 47 -13.04 2.91 1.44
CA TYR A 47 -12.47 1.87 0.57
C TYR A 47 -12.00 0.64 1.34
N ASP A 48 -11.77 0.76 2.63
CA ASP A 48 -11.52 -0.35 3.52
C ASP A 48 -12.69 -1.34 3.59
N THR A 49 -13.92 -0.89 3.32
CA THR A 49 -15.11 -1.76 3.25
C THR A 49 -15.13 -2.65 2.00
N LEU A 50 -14.31 -2.36 0.97
CA LEU A 50 -14.13 -3.22 -0.20
C LEU A 50 -13.35 -4.50 0.11
N PHE A 51 -12.71 -4.54 1.26
CA PHE A 51 -11.92 -5.67 1.74
C PHE A 51 -12.65 -6.38 2.86
N ASN A 52 -12.18 -7.58 3.20
CA ASN A 52 -12.71 -8.33 4.32
C ASN A 52 -12.53 -7.55 5.64
N ASN A 53 -13.42 -7.81 6.59
CA ASN A 53 -13.29 -7.25 7.93
C ASN A 53 -11.90 -7.62 8.49
N TYR A 54 -11.17 -6.60 8.95
CA TYR A 54 -9.83 -6.74 9.49
C TYR A 54 -9.76 -7.81 10.59
N GLU A 55 -10.71 -7.80 11.52
CA GLU A 55 -10.74 -8.73 12.64
C GLU A 55 -10.93 -10.19 12.21
N SER A 56 -11.86 -10.44 11.27
CA SER A 56 -12.12 -11.81 10.79
C SER A 56 -11.00 -12.37 9.91
N SER A 57 -10.25 -11.52 9.24
CA SER A 57 -9.12 -11.89 8.38
C SER A 57 -7.78 -11.91 9.12
N ASP A 58 -7.74 -11.43 10.36
CA ASP A 58 -6.54 -11.46 11.18
C ASP A 58 -6.22 -12.86 11.73
N THR A 59 -7.21 -13.71 11.89
CA THR A 59 -7.04 -15.09 12.40
C THR A 59 -7.40 -16.16 11.36
N PRO A 60 -6.71 -16.25 10.22
CA PRO A 60 -7.09 -17.12 9.10
C PRO A 60 -6.96 -18.61 9.42
N PHE A 61 -6.24 -18.96 10.48
CA PHE A 61 -5.99 -20.34 10.86
C PHE A 61 -5.80 -20.49 12.37
N LYS A 62 -6.69 -21.25 13.02
CA LYS A 62 -6.61 -21.67 14.43
C LYS A 62 -6.30 -20.54 15.43
N GLY A 63 -6.86 -19.35 15.22
CA GLY A 63 -6.64 -18.21 16.11
C GLY A 63 -5.24 -17.56 15.99
N TYR A 64 -4.47 -17.91 14.96
CA TYR A 64 -3.16 -17.31 14.73
C TYR A 64 -3.32 -15.87 14.23
N ALA A 65 -3.13 -14.91 15.14
CA ALA A 65 -3.29 -13.49 14.85
C ALA A 65 -2.13 -12.96 14.00
N VAL A 66 -2.35 -12.82 12.69
CA VAL A 66 -1.29 -12.44 11.73
C VAL A 66 -0.80 -11.02 11.93
N SER A 67 -1.63 -10.10 12.41
CA SER A 67 -1.26 -8.70 12.67
C SER A 67 -0.23 -8.52 13.78
N THR A 68 -0.05 -9.53 14.64
CA THR A 68 0.93 -9.53 15.73
C THR A 68 2.25 -10.19 15.36
N LYS A 69 2.35 -10.76 14.16
CA LYS A 69 3.50 -11.51 13.68
C LYS A 69 4.38 -10.68 12.76
N THR A 70 5.63 -11.07 12.66
CA THR A 70 6.55 -10.48 11.71
C THR A 70 6.30 -11.04 10.30
N VAL A 71 6.70 -10.29 9.27
CA VAL A 71 6.59 -10.78 7.90
C VAL A 71 7.43 -12.04 7.66
N GLY A 72 8.54 -12.21 8.38
CA GLY A 72 9.34 -13.42 8.34
C GLY A 72 8.59 -14.65 8.86
N GLU A 73 7.97 -14.54 10.05
CA GLU A 73 7.13 -15.60 10.62
C GLU A 73 5.97 -15.96 9.68
N LEU A 74 5.34 -14.96 9.05
CA LEU A 74 4.23 -15.19 8.13
C LEU A 74 4.65 -15.84 6.82
N ILE A 75 5.83 -15.54 6.31
CA ILE A 75 6.41 -16.24 5.15
C ILE A 75 6.55 -17.73 5.45
N ASP A 76 7.09 -18.08 6.61
CA ASP A 76 7.26 -19.47 7.03
C ASP A 76 5.90 -20.15 7.30
N PHE A 77 5.01 -19.47 8.01
CA PHE A 77 3.65 -19.95 8.32
C PHE A 77 2.83 -20.26 7.06
N SER A 78 2.90 -19.40 6.05
CA SER A 78 2.13 -19.49 4.80
C SER A 78 2.79 -20.33 3.70
N ASN A 79 4.02 -20.80 3.91
CA ASN A 79 4.74 -21.66 2.98
C ASN A 79 3.98 -23.00 2.81
N PRO A 80 4.06 -23.69 1.66
CA PRO A 80 3.44 -25.01 1.45
C PRO A 80 3.78 -26.06 2.52
N SER A 81 4.94 -25.96 3.18
CA SER A 81 5.37 -26.79 4.32
C SER A 81 5.06 -26.18 5.69
N GLY A 82 4.64 -24.94 5.76
CA GLY A 82 4.22 -24.25 7.00
C GLY A 82 2.84 -24.70 7.47
N ASP A 83 2.46 -24.32 8.68
CA ASP A 83 1.22 -24.80 9.28
C ASP A 83 -0.03 -24.42 8.49
N TYR A 84 -0.11 -23.18 8.06
CA TYR A 84 -1.24 -22.72 7.26
C TYR A 84 -1.20 -23.30 5.84
N GLY A 85 -0.03 -23.40 5.24
CA GLY A 85 0.13 -24.01 3.92
C GLY A 85 -0.29 -25.48 3.91
N ARG A 86 0.16 -26.26 4.89
CA ARG A 86 -0.25 -27.69 5.06
C ARG A 86 -1.75 -27.84 5.27
N TYR A 87 -2.36 -26.92 6.00
CA TYR A 87 -3.83 -26.93 6.20
C TYR A 87 -4.60 -26.64 4.93
N VAL A 88 -4.17 -25.64 4.15
CA VAL A 88 -4.89 -25.19 2.93
C VAL A 88 -4.68 -26.16 1.77
N LYS A 89 -3.48 -26.68 1.60
CA LYS A 89 -3.09 -27.49 0.43
C LYS A 89 -4.09 -28.61 0.08
N PRO A 90 -4.54 -29.49 0.99
CA PRO A 90 -5.49 -30.54 0.66
C PRO A 90 -6.91 -30.03 0.39
N ARG A 91 -7.22 -28.78 0.73
CA ARG A 91 -8.53 -28.11 0.59
C ARG A 91 -8.65 -27.29 -0.69
N LEU A 92 -7.55 -27.12 -1.41
CA LEU A 92 -7.59 -26.41 -2.70
C LEU A 92 -8.38 -27.22 -3.72
N PRO A 93 -9.26 -26.58 -4.51
CA PRO A 93 -9.92 -27.25 -5.62
C PRO A 93 -8.87 -27.76 -6.63
N LYS A 94 -8.95 -29.05 -6.97
CA LYS A 94 -7.97 -29.73 -7.85
C LYS A 94 -7.83 -29.12 -9.25
N ASN A 95 -8.86 -28.41 -9.70
CA ASN A 95 -8.92 -27.74 -10.99
C ASN A 95 -8.22 -26.36 -10.98
N THR A 96 -7.78 -25.85 -9.85
CA THR A 96 -7.09 -24.56 -9.76
C THR A 96 -5.64 -24.65 -10.22
N GLU A 97 -5.13 -23.56 -10.81
CA GLU A 97 -3.72 -23.44 -11.17
C GLU A 97 -2.79 -23.53 -9.94
N ALA A 98 -3.24 -23.01 -8.80
CA ALA A 98 -2.50 -23.12 -7.55
C ALA A 98 -2.29 -24.61 -7.16
N TYR A 99 -3.34 -25.43 -7.22
CA TYR A 99 -3.25 -26.86 -6.93
C TYR A 99 -2.32 -27.58 -7.92
N LYS A 100 -2.50 -27.36 -9.23
CA LYS A 100 -1.70 -27.99 -10.29
C LYS A 100 -0.20 -27.66 -10.15
N LYS A 101 0.13 -26.45 -9.73
CA LYS A 101 1.51 -25.99 -9.51
C LYS A 101 2.06 -26.31 -8.12
N GLY A 102 1.31 -27.03 -7.28
CA GLY A 102 1.72 -27.34 -5.90
C GLY A 102 1.84 -26.12 -4.99
N LEU A 103 1.22 -25.01 -5.39
CA LEU A 103 1.19 -23.78 -4.62
C LEU A 103 0.07 -23.82 -3.58
N THR A 104 0.14 -22.93 -2.60
CA THR A 104 -0.89 -22.73 -1.58
C THR A 104 -1.48 -21.35 -1.71
N SER A 105 -2.82 -21.23 -1.60
CA SER A 105 -3.49 -19.95 -1.44
C SER A 105 -3.74 -19.73 0.05
N THR A 106 -2.90 -18.92 0.68
CA THR A 106 -2.90 -18.65 2.12
C THR A 106 -3.16 -17.16 2.36
N PRO A 107 -4.40 -16.67 2.11
CA PRO A 107 -4.72 -15.25 2.28
C PRO A 107 -4.65 -14.85 3.75
N MET A 108 -4.03 -13.69 4.03
CA MET A 108 -3.80 -13.17 5.37
C MET A 108 -4.14 -11.68 5.45
N GLY A 109 -4.70 -11.29 6.59
CA GLY A 109 -4.98 -9.91 6.92
C GLY A 109 -6.08 -9.26 6.08
N LYS A 110 -6.29 -7.96 6.31
CA LYS A 110 -7.34 -7.15 5.71
C LYS A 110 -7.40 -7.25 4.18
N TYR A 111 -6.25 -7.19 3.54
CA TYR A 111 -6.14 -7.16 2.07
C TYR A 111 -5.95 -8.55 1.45
N GLN A 112 -6.11 -9.61 2.23
CA GLN A 112 -6.00 -11.00 1.79
C GLN A 112 -4.71 -11.28 1.00
N ILE A 113 -3.59 -10.76 1.53
CA ILE A 113 -2.26 -10.95 0.93
C ILE A 113 -1.88 -12.43 1.08
N VAL A 114 -1.76 -13.14 -0.04
CA VAL A 114 -1.35 -14.55 -0.02
C VAL A 114 0.16 -14.69 0.19
N GLY A 115 0.59 -15.80 0.79
CA GLY A 115 1.98 -16.00 1.19
C GLY A 115 3.02 -15.80 0.09
N GLY A 116 2.70 -16.17 -1.16
CA GLY A 116 3.56 -15.89 -2.32
C GLY A 116 3.73 -14.40 -2.59
N THR A 117 2.62 -13.67 -2.56
CA THR A 117 2.61 -12.20 -2.72
C THR A 117 3.30 -11.50 -1.56
N LEU A 118 3.11 -11.99 -0.32
CA LEU A 118 3.80 -11.44 0.85
C LEU A 118 5.32 -11.52 0.67
N ARG A 119 5.85 -12.69 0.28
CA ARG A 119 7.29 -12.89 0.04
C ARG A 119 7.82 -11.93 -1.04
N ASP A 120 7.09 -11.80 -2.14
CA ASP A 120 7.45 -10.91 -3.23
C ASP A 120 7.45 -9.44 -2.78
N LEU A 121 6.43 -9.00 -2.03
CA LEU A 121 6.35 -7.65 -1.47
C LEU A 121 7.48 -7.35 -0.50
N VAL A 122 7.78 -8.27 0.42
CA VAL A 122 8.89 -8.11 1.38
C VAL A 122 10.20 -7.87 0.64
N ASN A 123 10.47 -8.63 -0.43
CA ASN A 123 11.68 -8.48 -1.24
C ASN A 123 11.70 -7.13 -2.00
N ARG A 124 10.62 -6.79 -2.69
CA ARG A 124 10.56 -5.57 -3.53
C ARG A 124 10.52 -4.29 -2.72
N MET A 125 9.82 -4.30 -1.59
CA MET A 125 9.77 -3.18 -0.65
C MET A 125 10.99 -3.15 0.28
N LYS A 126 11.90 -4.13 0.19
CA LYS A 126 13.10 -4.28 1.04
C LYS A 126 12.77 -4.24 2.53
N LEU A 127 11.66 -4.86 2.93
CA LEU A 127 11.24 -4.87 4.32
C LEU A 127 12.11 -5.83 5.13
N PRO A 128 12.60 -5.42 6.31
CA PRO A 128 13.24 -6.32 7.27
C PRO A 128 12.29 -7.46 7.66
N LYS A 129 12.82 -8.67 7.87
CA LYS A 129 11.99 -9.84 8.23
C LYS A 129 11.29 -9.73 9.60
N ASP A 130 11.82 -8.90 10.48
CA ASP A 130 11.25 -8.56 11.78
C ASP A 130 10.17 -7.47 11.74
N THR A 131 9.87 -6.93 10.54
CA THR A 131 8.76 -5.98 10.36
C THR A 131 7.45 -6.64 10.77
N VAL A 132 6.72 -6.02 11.71
CA VAL A 132 5.42 -6.53 12.17
C VAL A 132 4.37 -6.29 11.07
N PHE A 133 3.57 -7.32 10.77
CA PHE A 133 2.49 -7.27 9.77
C PHE A 133 1.22 -6.59 10.31
N ASN A 134 1.38 -5.49 11.04
CA ASN A 134 0.28 -4.71 11.58
C ASN A 134 -0.51 -3.98 10.49
N LYS A 135 -1.58 -3.28 10.87
CA LYS A 135 -2.44 -2.53 9.95
C LYS A 135 -1.63 -1.60 9.04
N ALA A 136 -0.71 -0.83 9.60
CA ALA A 136 0.09 0.13 8.84
C ALA A 136 0.98 -0.56 7.78
N THR A 137 1.58 -1.70 8.11
CA THR A 137 2.37 -2.50 7.16
C THR A 137 1.48 -3.07 6.05
N GLN A 138 0.30 -3.60 6.40
CA GLN A 138 -0.68 -4.10 5.43
C GLN A 138 -1.16 -3.01 4.48
N ASP A 139 -1.49 -1.82 4.99
CA ASP A 139 -1.91 -0.66 4.22
C ASP A 139 -0.81 -0.24 3.22
N ARG A 140 0.45 -0.18 3.65
CA ARG A 140 1.60 0.11 2.77
C ARG A 140 1.75 -0.93 1.67
N MET A 141 1.61 -2.21 1.98
CA MET A 141 1.69 -3.30 1.00
C MET A 141 0.56 -3.23 -0.02
N PHE A 142 -0.66 -2.92 0.42
CA PHE A 142 -1.81 -2.69 -0.45
C PHE A 142 -1.54 -1.55 -1.44
N LEU A 143 -1.13 -0.39 -0.95
CA LEU A 143 -0.86 0.78 -1.78
C LEU A 143 0.26 0.51 -2.79
N PHE A 144 1.33 -0.17 -2.37
CA PHE A 144 2.41 -0.55 -3.25
C PHE A 144 1.92 -1.42 -4.43
N LEU A 145 1.15 -2.47 -4.14
CA LEU A 145 0.55 -3.34 -5.16
C LEU A 145 -0.44 -2.59 -6.05
N ALA A 146 -1.30 -1.77 -5.46
CA ALA A 146 -2.30 -1.01 -6.20
C ALA A 146 -1.63 -0.02 -7.17
N LYS A 147 -0.67 0.79 -6.69
CA LYS A 147 0.09 1.75 -7.51
C LYS A 147 0.76 1.07 -8.70
N GLU A 148 1.48 -0.03 -8.46
CA GLU A 148 2.13 -0.77 -9.54
C GLU A 148 1.15 -1.29 -10.61
N ASN A 149 0.02 -1.83 -10.19
CA ASN A 149 -0.94 -2.41 -11.11
C ASN A 149 -1.76 -1.34 -11.84
N ILE A 150 -2.05 -0.22 -11.20
CA ILE A 150 -2.61 0.95 -11.85
C ILE A 150 -1.64 1.50 -12.91
N ALA A 151 -0.36 1.65 -12.59
CA ALA A 151 0.66 2.16 -13.50
C ALA A 151 0.85 1.32 -14.77
N LYS A 152 0.58 0.01 -14.73
CA LYS A 152 0.62 -0.88 -15.91
C LYS A 152 -0.53 -0.63 -16.89
N GLY A 153 -1.62 0.00 -16.45
CA GLY A 153 -2.79 0.27 -17.29
C GLY A 153 -2.67 1.60 -18.03
N LYS A 154 -2.82 1.58 -19.35
CA LYS A 154 -2.83 2.79 -20.21
C LYS A 154 -4.20 3.49 -20.22
N THR A 155 -5.27 2.75 -20.04
CA THR A 155 -6.64 3.25 -19.99
C THR A 155 -7.27 2.96 -18.65
N GLN A 156 -8.34 3.70 -18.30
CA GLN A 156 -9.07 3.49 -17.05
C GLN A 156 -9.63 2.05 -16.95
N ALA A 157 -10.13 1.52 -18.08
CA ALA A 157 -10.60 0.14 -18.14
C ALA A 157 -9.48 -0.87 -17.85
N GLN A 158 -8.28 -0.65 -18.39
CA GLN A 158 -7.12 -1.51 -18.10
C GLN A 158 -6.71 -1.43 -16.63
N LYS A 159 -6.70 -0.23 -16.03
CA LYS A 159 -6.38 -0.03 -14.62
C LYS A 159 -7.37 -0.81 -13.73
N ARG A 160 -8.69 -0.70 -13.99
CA ARG A 160 -9.72 -1.48 -13.28
C ARG A 160 -9.50 -2.99 -13.42
N ASN A 161 -9.23 -3.46 -14.65
CA ASN A 161 -9.00 -4.89 -14.89
C ASN A 161 -7.74 -5.40 -14.16
N ASN A 162 -6.68 -4.59 -14.11
CA ASN A 162 -5.47 -4.92 -13.37
C ASN A 162 -5.76 -5.08 -11.87
N LEU A 163 -6.53 -4.17 -11.26
CA LEU A 163 -6.94 -4.30 -9.87
C LEU A 163 -7.82 -5.54 -9.62
N ARG A 164 -8.77 -5.82 -10.53
CA ARG A 164 -9.63 -7.02 -10.46
C ARG A 164 -8.86 -8.33 -10.61
N SER A 165 -7.72 -8.31 -11.26
CA SER A 165 -6.86 -9.49 -11.39
C SER A 165 -6.11 -9.82 -10.10
N ILE A 166 -5.85 -8.83 -9.25
CA ILE A 166 -5.15 -8.99 -7.97
C ILE A 166 -6.14 -9.36 -6.85
N TRP A 167 -7.26 -8.66 -6.78
CA TRP A 167 -8.26 -8.85 -5.73
C TRP A 167 -9.58 -9.36 -6.30
N GLU A 168 -9.89 -10.63 -5.98
CA GLU A 168 -11.14 -11.30 -6.43
C GLU A 168 -12.39 -10.50 -6.02
N GLY A 169 -12.38 -9.91 -4.81
CA GLY A 169 -13.46 -9.08 -4.32
C GLY A 169 -13.79 -7.89 -5.24
N PHE A 170 -12.80 -7.33 -5.93
CA PHE A 170 -12.99 -6.21 -6.84
C PHE A 170 -13.77 -6.54 -8.12
N LYS A 171 -13.94 -7.82 -8.44
CA LYS A 171 -14.81 -8.25 -9.55
C LYS A 171 -16.26 -7.88 -9.33
N LYS A 172 -16.68 -7.74 -8.06
CA LYS A 172 -18.05 -7.37 -7.66
C LYS A 172 -18.23 -5.87 -7.44
N VAL A 173 -17.15 -5.10 -7.51
CA VAL A 173 -17.17 -3.64 -7.30
C VAL A 173 -17.48 -2.96 -8.64
N ASP A 174 -18.39 -1.97 -8.62
CA ASP A 174 -18.74 -1.18 -9.79
C ASP A 174 -17.56 -0.34 -10.31
N ASN A 175 -17.68 0.11 -11.56
CA ASN A 175 -16.62 0.85 -12.22
C ASN A 175 -16.37 2.22 -11.58
N ALA A 176 -17.40 2.92 -11.15
CA ALA A 176 -17.28 4.27 -10.60
C ALA A 176 -16.51 4.25 -9.28
N THR A 177 -16.79 3.26 -8.42
CA THR A 177 -16.07 3.06 -7.16
C THR A 177 -14.58 2.73 -7.40
N LEU A 178 -14.28 1.85 -8.39
CA LEU A 178 -12.89 1.55 -8.74
C LEU A 178 -12.18 2.74 -9.38
N ASP A 179 -12.87 3.56 -10.16
CA ASP A 179 -12.29 4.76 -10.75
C ASP A 179 -11.90 5.78 -9.68
N ALA A 180 -12.76 5.97 -8.68
CA ALA A 180 -12.46 6.82 -7.54
C ALA A 180 -11.27 6.31 -6.72
N LEU A 181 -11.18 4.99 -6.50
CA LEU A 181 -10.01 4.37 -5.85
C LEU A 181 -8.72 4.58 -6.67
N ILE A 182 -8.79 4.39 -7.99
CA ILE A 182 -7.66 4.59 -8.89
C ILE A 182 -7.15 6.03 -8.84
N GLU A 183 -8.07 7.00 -8.85
CA GLU A 183 -7.73 8.42 -8.75
C GLU A 183 -7.03 8.72 -7.42
N GLU A 184 -7.59 8.25 -6.31
CA GLU A 184 -7.04 8.45 -4.97
C GLU A 184 -5.64 7.86 -4.81
N VAL A 185 -5.45 6.62 -5.30
CA VAL A 185 -4.15 5.91 -5.19
C VAL A 185 -3.11 6.52 -6.14
N SER A 186 -3.52 7.20 -7.22
CA SER A 186 -2.62 7.77 -8.22
C SER A 186 -2.07 9.15 -7.82
N ASN A 187 -2.75 9.84 -6.91
CA ASN A 187 -2.35 11.14 -6.36
C ASN A 187 -1.38 10.95 -5.18
#